data_c7831698d7794789a375a45359094898
#
_entry.id   c7831698d7794789a375a45359094898
#
_cell.length_a   1.000
_cell.length_b   1.000
_cell.length_c   1.000
_cell.angle_alpha   90.00
_cell.angle_beta   90.00
_cell.angle_gamma   90.00
#
_symmetry.space_group_name_H-M   'P 1'
#
loop_
_entity.id
_entity.type
_entity.pdbx_description
1 polymer ?
#
loop_
_entity_poly.entity_id
_entity_poly.type
_entity_poly.pdbx_seq_one_letter_code
_entity_poly.pdbx_strand_id
1 'polypeptide(L)'
;MDIENTKLPPNSIDSEQSVLGGLLLHNDSWDRVVNIISTNDFYQASHRIIYDAIVTLLEHDKPADILTVKEQVIKTHDEDSIGGFAYLAQIADNTPTVSNIETYAKHVRELSVYRQLIKIGREIADTAFQPKDIEVNELLDLSEKRYLRLRNKLVATKKRSRISKTLSRM
;
A
#
# COMPACT_ATOMS: atom_id res chain seq x y z
N MET A 1 17.97 3.47 31.96
CA MET A 1 16.84 4.16 31.30
C MET A 1 17.00 3.94 29.82
N ASP A 2 16.46 2.84 29.32
CA ASP A 2 16.53 2.53 27.89
C ASP A 2 15.58 3.47 27.19
N ILE A 3 16.14 4.45 26.48
CA ILE A 3 15.41 5.20 25.46
C ILE A 3 15.10 4.16 24.38
N GLU A 4 13.91 3.55 24.45
CA GLU A 4 13.37 2.81 23.34
C GLU A 4 13.47 3.72 22.13
N ASN A 5 14.44 3.42 21.29
CA ASN A 5 14.65 4.04 20.01
C ASN A 5 13.38 3.73 19.19
N THR A 6 12.38 4.61 19.28
CA THR A 6 11.09 4.46 18.61
C THR A 6 11.35 4.58 17.11
N LYS A 7 11.84 3.50 16.52
CA LYS A 7 12.08 3.41 15.07
C LYS A 7 10.74 3.59 14.38
N LEU A 8 10.65 4.63 13.54
CA LEU A 8 9.49 4.80 12.68
C LEU A 8 9.34 3.58 11.77
N PRO A 9 8.11 3.12 11.55
CA PRO A 9 7.87 2.04 10.61
C PRO A 9 8.42 2.40 9.21
N PRO A 10 8.99 1.45 8.46
CA PRO A 10 9.50 1.70 7.12
C PRO A 10 8.44 2.31 6.22
N ASN A 11 8.73 3.46 5.63
CA ASN A 11 7.83 4.20 4.73
C ASN A 11 8.62 5.08 3.76
N SER A 12 7.98 5.51 2.69
CA SER A 12 8.49 6.52 1.75
C SER A 12 7.31 7.33 1.21
N ILE A 13 7.07 8.46 1.84
CA ILE A 13 5.99 9.39 1.43
C ILE A 13 6.16 9.81 -0.03
N ASP A 14 7.40 10.10 -0.45
CA ASP A 14 7.70 10.51 -1.83
C ASP A 14 7.33 9.41 -2.85
N SER A 15 7.60 8.14 -2.54
CA SER A 15 7.21 7.03 -3.42
C SER A 15 5.70 6.85 -3.47
N GLU A 16 5.00 7.01 -2.34
CA GLU A 16 3.55 6.97 -2.27
C GLU A 16 2.92 8.10 -3.09
N GLN A 17 3.40 9.33 -2.91
CA GLN A 17 2.93 10.50 -3.68
C GLN A 17 3.20 10.32 -5.17
N SER A 18 4.38 9.78 -5.55
CA SER A 18 4.72 9.52 -6.95
C SER A 18 3.81 8.50 -7.62
N VAL A 19 3.35 7.48 -6.88
CA VAL A 19 2.34 6.53 -7.38
C VAL A 19 0.99 7.20 -7.55
N LEU A 20 0.51 7.91 -6.54
CA LEU A 20 -0.80 8.58 -6.57
C LEU A 20 -0.85 9.66 -7.65
N GLY A 21 0.15 10.52 -7.71
CA GLY A 21 0.24 11.57 -8.71
C GLY A 21 0.38 11.02 -10.13
N GLY A 22 1.15 9.93 -10.31
CA GLY A 22 1.24 9.24 -11.58
C GLY A 22 -0.09 8.71 -12.07
N LEU A 23 -0.93 8.16 -11.18
CA LEU A 23 -2.28 7.71 -11.51
C LEU A 23 -3.24 8.87 -11.79
N LEU A 24 -3.16 9.98 -11.03
CA LEU A 24 -3.97 11.18 -11.24
C LEU A 24 -3.67 11.85 -12.59
N LEU A 25 -2.42 11.86 -13.01
CA LEU A 25 -1.99 12.48 -14.26
C LEU A 25 -2.18 11.58 -15.48
N HIS A 26 -2.06 10.26 -15.30
CA HIS A 26 -2.11 9.26 -16.36
C HIS A 26 -2.82 7.99 -15.90
N ASN A 27 -4.13 7.93 -16.09
CA ASN A 27 -4.95 6.79 -15.69
C ASN A 27 -4.53 5.46 -16.34
N ASP A 28 -3.97 5.51 -17.57
CA ASP A 28 -3.45 4.33 -18.28
C ASP A 28 -2.33 3.61 -17.50
N SER A 29 -1.69 4.32 -16.57
CA SER A 29 -0.69 3.72 -15.68
C SER A 29 -1.28 2.73 -14.68
N TRP A 30 -2.59 2.68 -14.50
CA TRP A 30 -3.29 1.76 -13.62
C TRP A 30 -2.93 0.30 -13.91
N ASP A 31 -2.96 -0.11 -15.16
CA ASP A 31 -2.62 -1.49 -15.56
C ASP A 31 -1.22 -1.93 -15.16
N ARG A 32 -0.32 -0.95 -14.98
CA ARG A 32 1.08 -1.20 -14.58
C ARG A 32 1.24 -1.43 -13.08
N VAL A 33 0.33 -0.93 -12.26
CA VAL A 33 0.47 -0.95 -10.78
C VAL A 33 -0.59 -1.78 -10.07
N VAL A 34 -1.74 -2.03 -10.67
CA VAL A 34 -2.88 -2.75 -10.06
C VAL A 34 -2.51 -4.14 -9.50
N ASN A 35 -1.54 -4.82 -10.11
CA ASN A 35 -1.06 -6.12 -9.67
C ASN A 35 0.16 -6.05 -8.74
N ILE A 36 0.66 -4.84 -8.43
CA ILE A 36 1.85 -4.62 -7.60
C ILE A 36 1.45 -4.23 -6.19
N ILE A 37 0.54 -3.26 -6.06
CA ILE A 37 0.15 -2.65 -4.79
C ILE A 37 -1.36 -2.73 -4.55
N SER A 38 -1.72 -2.55 -3.29
CA SER A 38 -3.10 -2.44 -2.81
C SER A 38 -3.22 -1.26 -1.83
N THR A 39 -4.44 -0.85 -1.51
CA THR A 39 -4.73 0.22 -0.55
C THR A 39 -3.96 0.08 0.76
N ASN A 40 -3.85 -1.15 1.29
CA ASN A 40 -3.18 -1.42 2.55
C ASN A 40 -1.65 -1.32 2.50
N ASP A 41 -1.06 -1.16 1.33
CA ASP A 41 0.39 -1.01 1.19
C ASP A 41 0.87 0.41 1.48
N PHE A 42 -0.02 1.39 1.43
CA PHE A 42 0.29 2.77 1.77
C PHE A 42 0.43 2.96 3.28
N TYR A 43 1.46 3.69 3.69
CA TYR A 43 1.71 4.02 5.09
C TYR A 43 0.79 5.12 5.60
N GLN A 44 0.65 6.21 4.82
CA GLN A 44 -0.21 7.33 5.16
C GLN A 44 -1.70 6.96 5.02
N ALA A 45 -2.49 7.30 6.04
CA ALA A 45 -3.93 7.07 6.01
C ALA A 45 -4.62 7.86 4.88
N SER A 46 -4.21 9.11 4.67
CA SER A 46 -4.70 9.94 3.56
C SER A 46 -4.42 9.32 2.20
N HIS A 47 -3.24 8.74 2.01
CA HIS A 47 -2.87 8.07 0.75
C HIS A 47 -3.69 6.81 0.49
N ARG A 48 -4.04 6.06 1.55
CA ARG A 48 -4.97 4.91 1.41
C ARG A 48 -6.34 5.35 0.90
N ILE A 49 -6.88 6.44 1.46
CA ILE A 49 -8.18 6.99 1.07
C ILE A 49 -8.13 7.48 -0.39
N ILE A 50 -7.08 8.21 -0.76
CA ILE A 50 -6.89 8.71 -2.13
C ILE A 50 -6.77 7.55 -3.12
N TYR A 51 -5.94 6.55 -2.80
CA TYR A 51 -5.76 5.38 -3.67
C TYR A 51 -7.06 4.60 -3.85
N ASP A 52 -7.81 4.38 -2.78
CA ASP A 52 -9.10 3.67 -2.82
C ASP A 52 -10.14 4.41 -3.69
N ALA A 53 -10.16 5.74 -3.61
CA ALA A 53 -11.00 6.58 -4.48
C ALA A 53 -10.59 6.47 -5.96
N ILE A 54 -9.27 6.50 -6.25
CA ILE A 54 -8.74 6.30 -7.61
C ILE A 54 -9.15 4.93 -8.14
N VAL A 55 -8.92 3.86 -7.36
CA VAL A 55 -9.29 2.49 -7.74
C VAL A 55 -10.78 2.39 -8.04
N THR A 56 -11.63 2.91 -7.16
CA THR A 56 -13.08 2.89 -7.33
C THR A 56 -13.53 3.58 -8.62
N LEU A 57 -12.91 4.71 -8.97
CA LEU A 57 -13.24 5.40 -10.23
C LEU A 57 -12.80 4.58 -11.44
N LEU A 58 -11.56 4.11 -11.46
CA LEU A 58 -11.01 3.38 -12.60
C LEU A 58 -11.69 2.03 -12.83
N GLU A 59 -12.07 1.30 -11.77
CA GLU A 59 -12.84 0.05 -11.88
C GLU A 59 -14.25 0.25 -12.46
N HIS A 60 -14.78 1.49 -12.43
CA HIS A 60 -16.07 1.85 -13.03
C HIS A 60 -15.92 2.63 -14.35
N ASP A 61 -14.76 2.51 -15.00
CA ASP A 61 -14.43 3.20 -16.26
C ASP A 61 -14.62 4.73 -16.18
N LYS A 62 -14.41 5.32 -15.01
CA LYS A 62 -14.47 6.77 -14.80
C LYS A 62 -13.06 7.36 -14.69
N PRO A 63 -12.83 8.56 -15.24
CA PRO A 63 -11.54 9.21 -15.10
C PRO A 63 -11.25 9.55 -13.64
N ALA A 64 -10.01 9.29 -13.21
CA ALA A 64 -9.51 9.63 -11.88
C ALA A 64 -8.55 10.81 -11.99
N ASP A 65 -9.06 12.02 -11.93
CA ASP A 65 -8.33 13.27 -11.82
C ASP A 65 -8.53 13.90 -10.42
N ILE A 66 -7.90 15.04 -10.17
CA ILE A 66 -7.95 15.71 -8.87
C ILE A 66 -9.41 16.02 -8.45
N LEU A 67 -10.23 16.45 -9.38
CA LEU A 67 -11.62 16.83 -9.10
C LEU A 67 -12.50 15.61 -8.83
N THR A 68 -12.45 14.61 -9.69
CA THR A 68 -13.25 13.38 -9.57
C THR A 68 -12.86 12.57 -8.34
N VAL A 69 -11.57 12.52 -8.00
CA VAL A 69 -11.08 11.86 -6.78
C VAL A 69 -11.57 12.60 -5.54
N LYS A 70 -11.49 13.93 -5.51
CA LYS A 70 -12.08 14.73 -4.42
C LYS A 70 -13.57 14.41 -4.24
N GLU A 71 -14.34 14.46 -5.33
CA GLU A 71 -15.77 14.14 -5.30
C GLU A 71 -16.06 12.70 -4.82
N GLN A 72 -15.20 11.76 -5.16
CA GLN A 72 -15.32 10.38 -4.71
C GLN A 72 -15.02 10.25 -3.22
N VAL A 73 -13.99 10.95 -2.71
CA VAL A 73 -13.61 10.94 -1.29
C VAL A 73 -14.74 11.48 -0.42
N ILE A 74 -15.34 12.63 -0.77
CA ILE A 74 -16.39 13.26 0.06
C ILE A 74 -17.67 12.44 0.17
N LYS A 75 -17.86 11.38 -0.63
CA LYS A 75 -19.00 10.46 -0.48
C LYS A 75 -18.89 9.56 0.76
N THR A 76 -17.68 9.32 1.23
CA THR A 76 -17.39 8.35 2.31
C THR A 76 -16.53 8.92 3.44
N HIS A 77 -15.84 10.02 3.20
CA HIS A 77 -14.90 10.66 4.13
C HIS A 77 -15.07 12.18 4.08
N ASP A 78 -14.58 12.86 5.12
CA ASP A 78 -14.44 14.32 5.10
C ASP A 78 -13.24 14.72 4.22
N GLU A 79 -13.32 15.88 3.56
CA GLU A 79 -12.24 16.40 2.70
C GLU A 79 -10.92 16.56 3.47
N ASP A 80 -10.99 16.93 4.74
CA ASP A 80 -9.82 17.09 5.61
C ASP A 80 -9.07 15.77 5.85
N SER A 81 -9.72 14.61 5.69
CA SER A 81 -9.09 13.29 5.85
C SER A 81 -7.96 13.02 4.86
N ILE A 82 -7.95 13.73 3.74
CA ILE A 82 -6.93 13.63 2.69
C ILE A 82 -6.04 14.88 2.60
N GLY A 83 -6.17 15.85 3.51
CA GLY A 83 -5.46 17.13 3.45
C GLY A 83 -6.07 18.14 2.47
N GLY A 84 -7.30 17.94 2.05
CA GLY A 84 -8.04 18.82 1.16
C GLY A 84 -7.60 18.78 -0.30
N PHE A 85 -8.26 19.61 -1.12
CA PHE A 85 -7.95 19.75 -2.56
C PHE A 85 -6.50 20.19 -2.82
N ALA A 86 -5.97 21.07 -1.97
CA ALA A 86 -4.60 21.57 -2.10
C ALA A 86 -3.56 20.44 -2.02
N TYR A 87 -3.79 19.44 -1.19
CA TYR A 87 -2.89 18.30 -1.08
C TYR A 87 -2.95 17.39 -2.31
N LEU A 88 -4.13 17.16 -2.88
CA LEU A 88 -4.25 16.43 -4.16
C LEU A 88 -3.51 17.15 -5.30
N ALA A 89 -3.64 18.48 -5.38
CA ALA A 89 -2.91 19.29 -6.35
C ALA A 89 -1.41 19.20 -6.13
N GLN A 90 -0.94 19.28 -4.89
CA GLN A 90 0.47 19.12 -4.54
C GLN A 90 1.03 17.75 -4.95
N ILE A 91 0.29 16.67 -4.72
CA ILE A 91 0.69 15.31 -5.15
C ILE A 91 0.89 15.26 -6.67
N ALA A 92 -0.04 15.82 -7.44
CA ALA A 92 0.07 15.86 -8.89
C ALA A 92 1.26 16.70 -9.36
N ASP A 93 1.44 17.89 -8.79
CA ASP A 93 2.52 18.82 -9.16
C ASP A 93 3.92 18.28 -8.80
N ASN A 94 4.04 17.58 -7.68
CA ASN A 94 5.31 17.01 -7.22
C ASN A 94 5.70 15.70 -7.93
N THR A 95 4.87 15.17 -8.82
CA THR A 95 5.16 13.92 -9.52
C THR A 95 6.19 14.12 -10.62
N PRO A 96 7.42 13.57 -10.49
CA PRO A 96 8.52 13.93 -11.40
C PRO A 96 8.35 13.28 -12.77
N THR A 97 7.90 12.04 -12.85
CA THR A 97 7.65 11.31 -14.10
C THR A 97 6.82 10.05 -13.84
N VAL A 98 5.89 9.79 -14.75
CA VAL A 98 5.07 8.58 -14.74
C VAL A 98 5.81 7.35 -15.24
N SER A 99 6.92 7.54 -15.96
CA SER A 99 7.72 6.43 -16.53
C SER A 99 8.16 5.43 -15.46
N ASN A 100 8.45 5.89 -14.25
CA ASN A 100 8.97 5.07 -13.14
C ASN A 100 7.89 4.58 -12.15
N ILE A 101 6.61 4.74 -12.45
CA ILE A 101 5.51 4.42 -11.52
C ILE A 101 5.58 2.99 -10.98
N GLU A 102 5.96 2.01 -11.81
CA GLU A 102 6.14 0.62 -11.36
C GLU A 102 7.25 0.49 -10.32
N THR A 103 8.33 1.25 -10.46
CA THR A 103 9.45 1.23 -9.50
C THR A 103 9.01 1.78 -8.16
N TYR A 104 8.27 2.89 -8.15
CA TYR A 104 7.71 3.46 -6.93
C TYR A 104 6.68 2.54 -6.29
N ALA A 105 5.79 1.94 -7.08
CA ALA A 105 4.81 0.97 -6.60
C ALA A 105 5.48 -0.26 -5.95
N LYS A 106 6.54 -0.80 -6.55
CA LYS A 106 7.33 -1.90 -5.96
C LYS A 106 7.98 -1.49 -4.65
N HIS A 107 8.51 -0.26 -4.58
CA HIS A 107 9.12 0.25 -3.35
C HIS A 107 8.09 0.42 -2.23
N VAL A 108 6.91 1.01 -2.52
CA VAL A 108 5.79 1.10 -1.57
C VAL A 108 5.39 -0.29 -1.06
N ARG A 109 5.29 -1.28 -1.97
CA ARG A 109 4.99 -2.66 -1.62
C ARG A 109 6.04 -3.30 -0.72
N GLU A 110 7.31 -3.11 -1.03
CA GLU A 110 8.43 -3.64 -0.24
C GLU A 110 8.41 -3.11 1.19
N LEU A 111 8.23 -1.79 1.35
CA LEU A 111 8.14 -1.16 2.67
C LEU A 111 6.91 -1.64 3.46
N SER A 112 5.79 -1.89 2.78
CA SER A 112 4.61 -2.53 3.38
C SER A 112 4.91 -3.92 3.92
N VAL A 113 5.67 -4.72 3.19
CA VAL A 113 6.09 -6.07 3.64
C VAL A 113 6.96 -5.98 4.89
N TYR A 114 7.91 -5.06 4.94
CA TYR A 114 8.71 -4.85 6.15
C TYR A 114 7.83 -4.47 7.35
N ARG A 115 6.84 -3.60 7.18
CA ARG A 115 5.89 -3.26 8.26
C ARG A 115 5.09 -4.49 8.73
N GLN A 116 4.66 -5.34 7.81
CA GLN A 116 3.93 -6.57 8.15
C GLN A 116 4.82 -7.57 8.89
N LEU A 117 6.09 -7.71 8.51
CA LEU A 117 7.07 -8.54 9.23
C LEU A 117 7.33 -8.01 10.65
N ILE A 118 7.48 -6.70 10.80
CA ILE A 118 7.63 -6.06 12.13
C ILE A 118 6.40 -6.36 13.00
N LYS A 119 5.20 -6.23 12.44
CA LYS A 119 3.95 -6.52 13.15
C LYS A 119 3.90 -7.97 13.61
N ILE A 120 4.16 -8.93 12.71
CA ILE A 120 4.17 -10.37 13.03
C ILE A 120 5.21 -10.66 14.11
N GLY A 121 6.43 -10.11 13.99
CA GLY A 121 7.49 -10.30 14.99
C GLY A 121 7.12 -9.77 16.36
N ARG A 122 6.51 -8.59 16.45
CA ARG A 122 6.02 -8.02 17.71
C ARG A 122 4.92 -8.89 18.32
N GLU A 123 3.93 -9.31 17.56
CA GLU A 123 2.84 -10.16 18.05
C GLU A 123 3.35 -11.51 18.57
N ILE A 124 4.39 -12.10 17.94
CA ILE A 124 5.03 -13.33 18.42
C ILE A 124 5.78 -13.06 19.74
N ALA A 125 6.57 -11.98 19.79
CA ALA A 125 7.31 -11.61 20.97
C ALA A 125 6.39 -11.32 22.17
N ASP A 126 5.35 -10.50 21.96
CA ASP A 126 4.38 -10.15 23.00
C ASP A 126 3.67 -11.39 23.55
N THR A 127 3.30 -12.33 22.67
CA THR A 127 2.68 -13.60 23.10
C THR A 127 3.67 -14.48 23.86
N ALA A 128 4.94 -14.52 23.45
CA ALA A 128 5.97 -15.30 24.12
C ALA A 128 6.34 -14.73 25.50
N PHE A 129 6.30 -13.40 25.69
CA PHE A 129 6.51 -12.76 27.00
C PHE A 129 5.34 -13.00 27.97
N GLN A 130 4.11 -13.11 27.44
CA GLN A 130 2.91 -13.36 28.24
C GLN A 130 2.07 -14.46 27.59
N PRO A 131 2.47 -15.73 27.68
CA PRO A 131 1.86 -16.84 26.93
C PRO A 131 0.41 -17.13 27.35
N LYS A 132 -0.02 -16.63 28.53
CA LYS A 132 -1.34 -16.93 29.11
C LYS A 132 -1.59 -18.45 29.09
N ASP A 133 -2.61 -18.90 28.33
CA ASP A 133 -3.00 -20.31 28.23
C ASP A 133 -2.57 -20.95 26.89
N ILE A 134 -1.60 -20.36 26.19
CA ILE A 134 -1.11 -20.88 24.91
C ILE A 134 0.09 -21.81 25.12
N GLU A 135 -0.02 -23.05 24.66
CA GLU A 135 1.10 -24.01 24.65
C GLU A 135 2.18 -23.60 23.62
N VAL A 136 3.44 -23.93 23.93
CA VAL A 136 4.60 -23.57 23.08
C VAL A 136 4.42 -24.04 21.63
N ASN A 137 3.96 -25.28 21.45
CA ASN A 137 3.75 -25.83 20.10
C ASN A 137 2.66 -25.08 19.34
N GLU A 138 1.60 -24.64 20.02
CA GLU A 138 0.53 -23.84 19.43
C GLU A 138 1.06 -22.46 18.98
N LEU A 139 1.91 -21.82 19.79
CA LEU A 139 2.53 -20.53 19.42
C LEU A 139 3.46 -20.70 18.20
N LEU A 140 4.21 -21.78 18.11
CA LEU A 140 5.06 -22.08 16.95
C LEU A 140 4.21 -22.26 15.68
N ASP A 141 3.14 -23.03 15.74
CA ASP A 141 2.21 -23.25 14.62
C ASP A 141 1.54 -21.95 14.14
N LEU A 142 1.10 -21.12 15.08
CA LEU A 142 0.52 -19.80 14.77
C LEU A 142 1.51 -18.87 14.10
N SER A 143 2.76 -18.89 14.58
CA SER A 143 3.85 -18.07 14.03
C SER A 143 4.18 -18.49 12.61
N GLU A 144 4.30 -19.79 12.35
CA GLU A 144 4.52 -20.34 11.01
C GLU A 144 3.37 -19.98 10.05
N LYS A 145 2.12 -20.18 10.48
CA LYS A 145 0.94 -19.84 9.67
C LYS A 145 0.90 -18.36 9.29
N ARG A 146 1.25 -17.43 10.20
CA ARG A 146 1.28 -15.99 9.92
C ARG A 146 2.36 -15.65 8.91
N TYR A 147 3.56 -16.19 9.07
CA TYR A 147 4.68 -16.00 8.14
C TYR A 147 4.35 -16.57 6.75
N LEU A 148 3.85 -17.79 6.66
CA LEU A 148 3.47 -18.44 5.40
C LEU A 148 2.37 -17.67 4.66
N ARG A 149 1.39 -17.14 5.39
CA ARG A 149 0.33 -16.30 4.80
C ARG A 149 0.90 -15.06 4.13
N LEU A 150 1.84 -14.36 4.78
CA LEU A 150 2.52 -13.20 4.20
C LEU A 150 3.34 -13.60 2.97
N ARG A 151 4.14 -14.66 3.06
CA ARG A 151 4.95 -15.17 1.94
C ARG A 151 4.10 -15.55 0.74
N ASN A 152 2.99 -16.24 0.97
CA ASN A 152 2.09 -16.67 -0.10
C ASN A 152 1.40 -15.50 -0.81
N LYS A 153 1.03 -14.44 -0.08
CA LYS A 153 0.54 -13.19 -0.70
C LYS A 153 1.57 -12.58 -1.64
N LEU A 154 2.85 -12.57 -1.26
CA LEU A 154 3.93 -12.06 -2.10
C LEU A 154 4.15 -12.89 -3.37
N VAL A 155 4.10 -14.20 -3.25
CA VAL A 155 4.25 -15.12 -4.39
C VAL A 155 3.09 -14.98 -5.36
N ALA A 156 1.85 -14.88 -4.86
CA ALA A 156 0.65 -14.70 -5.69
C ALA A 156 0.71 -13.39 -6.51
N THR A 157 1.17 -12.30 -5.90
CA THR A 157 1.34 -11.01 -6.58
C THR A 157 2.39 -11.10 -7.70
N LYS A 158 3.54 -11.77 -7.45
CA LYS A 158 4.55 -12.01 -8.48
C LYS A 158 4.04 -12.84 -9.66
N LYS A 159 3.19 -13.84 -9.40
CA LYS A 159 2.61 -14.72 -10.44
C LYS A 159 1.62 -13.93 -11.32
N ARG A 160 0.75 -13.10 -10.74
CA ARG A 160 -0.17 -12.23 -11.49
C ARG A 160 0.56 -11.24 -12.38
N SER A 161 1.59 -10.58 -11.88
CA SER A 161 2.44 -9.66 -12.66
C SER A 161 3.14 -10.33 -13.85
N ARG A 162 3.58 -11.59 -13.71
CA ARG A 162 4.19 -12.35 -14.81
C ARG A 162 3.18 -12.71 -15.90
N ILE A 163 1.98 -13.15 -15.53
CA ILE A 163 0.93 -13.54 -16.48
C ILE A 163 0.45 -12.33 -17.28
N SER A 164 0.23 -11.18 -16.63
CA SER A 164 -0.15 -9.92 -17.27
C SER A 164 0.88 -9.48 -18.32
N LYS A 165 2.18 -9.54 -18.00
CA LYS A 165 3.26 -9.19 -18.93
C LYS A 165 3.35 -10.14 -20.14
N THR A 166 2.96 -11.39 -20.00
CA THR A 166 2.96 -12.36 -21.09
C THR A 166 1.78 -12.10 -22.03
N LEU A 167 0.60 -11.78 -21.51
CA LEU A 167 -0.59 -11.46 -22.29
C LEU A 167 -0.46 -10.11 -23.05
N SER A 168 0.21 -9.13 -22.49
CA SER A 168 0.46 -7.83 -23.15
C SER A 168 1.47 -7.88 -24.28
N ARG A 169 2.20 -9.00 -24.42
CA ARG A 169 3.20 -9.23 -25.51
C ARG A 169 2.68 -10.11 -26.65
N MET A 170 1.47 -10.61 -26.51
CA MET A 170 0.73 -11.33 -27.56
C MET A 170 -0.24 -10.41 -28.30
#